data_1ff95211e2a2b406fa5157ea0e237ec4
#
_entry.id   1ff95211e2a2b406fa5157ea0e237ec4
#
_cell.length_a   1.000
_cell.length_b   1.000
_cell.length_c   1.000
_cell.angle_alpha   90.00
_cell.angle_beta   90.00
_cell.angle_gamma   90.00
#
_symmetry.space_group_name_H-M   'P 1'
#
loop_
_entity.id
_entity.type
_entity.pdbx_description
1 polymer ?
#
loop_
_entity_poly.entity_id
_entity_poly.type
_entity_poly.pdbx_seq_one_letter_code
_entity_poly.pdbx_strand_id
1 'polypeptide(L)'
;MTTLHDAAQDCGMIDHLSIQCTDVAASAAFYDAVLAELGGTRVMDFGDVIGYGVPPMPDFWLGPHSTGEGFRESHIAFTAPDRAAVRAFFVAAVDAGAEALHPPRVWPEYHPAYYGAFVRDPDGNNVEAVRPAPEGAWAAHERLHPPSGARRHRRCDAGGSS
;
A
#
# COMPACT_ATOMS: atom_id res chain seq x y z
N MET A 1 -26.78 7.02 24.17
CA MET A 1 -26.55 7.88 22.98
C MET A 1 -25.22 7.46 22.43
N THR A 2 -25.22 6.52 21.50
CA THR A 2 -24.02 5.97 20.86
C THR A 2 -23.78 6.82 19.63
N THR A 3 -22.73 7.62 19.64
CA THR A 3 -22.28 8.38 18.47
C THR A 3 -21.80 7.38 17.43
N LEU A 4 -22.57 7.22 16.35
CA LEU A 4 -22.10 6.57 15.13
C LEU A 4 -20.93 7.40 14.60
N HIS A 5 -19.74 6.82 14.68
CA HIS A 5 -18.58 7.33 13.97
C HIS A 5 -18.88 7.12 12.49
N ASP A 6 -19.24 8.19 11.82
CA ASP A 6 -19.38 8.25 10.35
C ASP A 6 -17.95 8.09 9.78
N ALA A 7 -17.59 6.84 9.51
CA ALA A 7 -16.39 6.56 8.74
C ALA A 7 -16.68 7.06 7.31
N ALA A 8 -16.31 8.30 7.04
CA ALA A 8 -16.20 8.78 5.67
C ALA A 8 -15.27 7.80 4.96
N GLN A 9 -15.84 6.96 4.08
CA GLN A 9 -15.05 6.16 3.15
C GLN A 9 -14.22 7.14 2.35
N ASP A 10 -12.92 7.09 2.58
CA ASP A 10 -11.95 7.84 1.77
C ASP A 10 -12.09 7.26 0.37
N CYS A 11 -12.74 7.97 -0.53
CA CYS A 11 -12.88 7.58 -1.94
C CYS A 11 -11.52 7.77 -2.61
N GLY A 12 -10.59 6.87 -2.34
CA GLY A 12 -9.34 6.77 -3.09
C GLY A 12 -9.64 6.57 -4.59
N MET A 13 -8.74 7.04 -5.45
CA MET A 13 -8.87 6.81 -6.90
C MET A 13 -8.68 5.33 -7.27
N ILE A 14 -7.92 4.59 -6.46
CA ILE A 14 -7.68 3.15 -6.62
C ILE A 14 -8.45 2.43 -5.50
N ASP A 15 -9.31 1.49 -5.88
CA ASP A 15 -10.04 0.62 -4.96
C ASP A 15 -9.14 -0.56 -4.55
N HIS A 16 -8.56 -1.26 -5.52
CA HIS A 16 -7.61 -2.34 -5.27
C HIS A 16 -6.61 -2.48 -6.42
N LEU A 17 -5.46 -3.10 -6.11
CA LEU A 17 -4.42 -3.50 -7.06
C LEU A 17 -4.27 -5.02 -7.01
N SER A 18 -4.13 -5.67 -8.18
CA SER A 18 -3.78 -7.09 -8.28
C SER A 18 -2.50 -7.27 -9.09
N ILE A 19 -1.59 -8.10 -8.59
CA ILE A 19 -0.40 -8.53 -9.33
C ILE A 19 -0.47 -10.02 -9.65
N GLN A 20 0.18 -10.41 -10.75
CA GLN A 20 0.31 -11.81 -11.16
C GLN A 20 1.65 -12.36 -10.69
N CYS A 21 1.62 -13.50 -9.99
CA CYS A 21 2.78 -14.15 -9.41
C CYS A 21 3.15 -15.41 -10.18
N THR A 22 4.42 -15.64 -10.39
CA THR A 22 4.94 -16.89 -10.97
C THR A 22 4.75 -18.05 -9.99
N ASP A 23 4.96 -17.80 -8.68
CA ASP A 23 4.71 -18.72 -7.58
C ASP A 23 3.92 -17.97 -6.49
N VAL A 24 2.61 -18.19 -6.44
CA VAL A 24 1.72 -17.54 -5.48
C VAL A 24 2.11 -17.85 -4.03
N ALA A 25 2.58 -19.07 -3.75
CA ALA A 25 2.96 -19.47 -2.40
C ALA A 25 4.23 -18.74 -1.93
N ALA A 26 5.22 -18.60 -2.82
CA ALA A 26 6.45 -17.85 -2.53
C ALA A 26 6.15 -16.35 -2.34
N SER A 27 5.34 -15.77 -3.22
CA SER A 27 4.94 -14.36 -3.11
C SER A 27 4.09 -14.13 -1.84
N ALA A 28 3.19 -15.06 -1.50
CA ALA A 28 2.40 -14.97 -0.28
C ALA A 28 3.27 -15.01 0.98
N ALA A 29 4.27 -15.88 1.04
CA ALA A 29 5.20 -15.92 2.17
C ALA A 29 5.97 -14.61 2.35
N PHE A 30 6.38 -13.97 1.25
CA PHE A 30 7.02 -12.67 1.26
C PHE A 30 6.05 -11.58 1.76
N TYR A 31 4.85 -11.47 1.17
CA TYR A 31 3.89 -10.42 1.53
C TYR A 31 3.30 -10.59 2.93
N ASP A 32 3.16 -11.83 3.43
CA ASP A 32 2.82 -12.08 4.83
C ASP A 32 3.83 -11.44 5.78
N ALA A 33 5.12 -11.64 5.51
CA ALA A 33 6.18 -11.11 6.35
C ALA A 33 6.25 -9.57 6.32
N VAL A 34 6.23 -8.97 5.11
CA VAL A 34 6.49 -7.52 4.98
C VAL A 34 5.26 -6.69 5.30
N LEU A 35 4.04 -7.14 4.94
CA LEU A 35 2.81 -6.37 5.18
C LEU A 35 2.39 -6.41 6.64
N ALA A 36 2.72 -7.48 7.40
CA ALA A 36 2.50 -7.52 8.83
C ALA A 36 3.16 -6.33 9.55
N GLU A 37 4.36 -5.92 9.12
CA GLU A 37 5.10 -4.79 9.68
C GLU A 37 4.42 -3.42 9.38
N LEU A 38 3.53 -3.40 8.40
CA LEU A 38 2.76 -2.22 8.02
C LEU A 38 1.32 -2.25 8.56
N GLY A 39 0.95 -3.32 9.29
CA GLY A 39 -0.40 -3.53 9.84
C GLY A 39 -1.37 -4.21 8.85
N GLY A 40 -0.87 -4.67 7.71
CA GLY A 40 -1.64 -5.44 6.74
C GLY A 40 -1.67 -6.94 7.07
N THR A 41 -2.74 -7.60 6.68
CA THR A 41 -2.91 -9.07 6.86
C THR A 41 -3.59 -9.67 5.65
N ARG A 42 -3.57 -11.02 5.54
CA ARG A 42 -4.50 -11.70 4.64
C ARG A 42 -5.93 -11.46 5.13
N VAL A 43 -6.75 -10.82 4.30
CA VAL A 43 -8.18 -10.58 4.56
C VAL A 43 -9.04 -11.65 3.89
N MET A 44 -8.62 -12.09 2.70
CA MET A 44 -9.27 -13.15 1.94
C MET A 44 -8.23 -14.11 1.38
N ASP A 45 -8.53 -15.41 1.43
CA ASP A 45 -7.67 -16.47 0.92
C ASP A 45 -8.54 -17.50 0.18
N PHE A 46 -8.32 -17.63 -1.13
CA PHE A 46 -8.99 -18.59 -2.01
C PHE A 46 -8.01 -19.64 -2.58
N GLY A 47 -6.87 -19.81 -1.92
CA GLY A 47 -5.77 -20.67 -2.38
C GLY A 47 -4.83 -19.94 -3.33
N ASP A 48 -5.13 -19.95 -4.63
CA ASP A 48 -4.30 -19.30 -5.64
C ASP A 48 -4.55 -17.79 -5.77
N VAL A 49 -5.57 -17.25 -5.10
CA VAL A 49 -5.89 -15.82 -5.09
C VAL A 49 -5.99 -15.36 -3.65
N ILE A 50 -5.14 -14.43 -3.26
CA ILE A 50 -5.01 -13.97 -1.88
C ILE A 50 -5.14 -12.45 -1.83
N GLY A 51 -6.03 -11.95 -0.97
CA GLY A 51 -6.27 -10.52 -0.75
C GLY A 51 -5.70 -10.05 0.57
N TYR A 52 -4.88 -9.01 0.53
CA TYR A 52 -4.25 -8.34 1.65
C TYR A 52 -4.82 -6.95 1.89
N GLY A 53 -4.81 -6.52 3.11
CA GLY A 53 -5.22 -5.18 3.50
C GLY A 53 -5.38 -5.04 5.00
N VAL A 54 -5.94 -3.91 5.42
CA VAL A 54 -6.43 -3.71 6.78
C VAL A 54 -7.92 -4.07 6.79
N PRO A 55 -8.35 -5.05 7.63
CA PRO A 55 -9.76 -5.47 7.63
C PRO A 55 -10.74 -4.30 7.72
N PRO A 56 -11.94 -4.38 7.07
CA PRO A 56 -12.57 -5.61 6.59
C PRO A 56 -12.33 -5.97 5.13
N MET A 57 -11.75 -5.11 4.30
CA MET A 57 -11.61 -5.34 2.86
C MET A 57 -10.15 -5.34 2.42
N PRO A 58 -9.78 -6.23 1.48
CA PRO A 58 -8.46 -6.20 0.87
C PRO A 58 -8.38 -5.12 -0.22
N ASP A 59 -7.23 -4.48 -0.32
CA ASP A 59 -6.89 -3.48 -1.33
C ASP A 59 -5.69 -3.90 -2.20
N PHE A 60 -5.01 -4.99 -1.83
CA PHE A 60 -3.91 -5.56 -2.59
C PHE A 60 -4.11 -7.08 -2.78
N TRP A 61 -3.94 -7.57 -4.01
CA TRP A 61 -4.22 -8.96 -4.36
C TRP A 61 -3.04 -9.62 -5.06
N LEU A 62 -2.82 -10.90 -4.72
CA LEU A 62 -1.98 -11.82 -5.46
C LEU A 62 -2.84 -12.80 -6.24
N GLY A 63 -2.43 -13.13 -7.46
CA GLY A 63 -3.05 -14.18 -8.25
C GLY A 63 -2.03 -14.88 -9.15
N PRO A 64 -2.35 -16.05 -9.73
CA PRO A 64 -1.43 -16.77 -10.59
C PRO A 64 -1.21 -16.01 -11.90
N HIS A 65 -0.04 -16.19 -12.50
CA HIS A 65 0.24 -15.68 -13.85
C HIS A 65 -0.67 -16.38 -14.87
N SER A 66 -1.59 -15.62 -15.42
CA SER A 66 -2.64 -16.14 -16.31
C SER A 66 -2.70 -15.46 -17.68
N THR A 67 -2.13 -14.27 -17.82
CA THR A 67 -2.18 -13.48 -19.06
C THR A 67 -0.90 -12.69 -19.30
N GLY A 68 -0.61 -12.40 -20.54
CA GLY A 68 0.58 -11.65 -20.96
C GLY A 68 1.80 -12.53 -21.12
N GLU A 69 2.85 -11.99 -21.76
CA GLU A 69 4.14 -12.62 -21.93
C GLU A 69 5.26 -11.69 -21.45
N GLY A 70 6.26 -12.27 -20.82
CA GLY A 70 7.44 -11.58 -20.32
C GLY A 70 7.19 -10.79 -19.04
N PHE A 71 8.28 -10.53 -18.33
CA PHE A 71 8.30 -9.76 -17.09
C PHE A 71 8.21 -8.25 -17.38
N ARG A 72 7.40 -7.56 -16.61
CA ARG A 72 7.39 -6.09 -16.52
C ARG A 72 7.40 -5.71 -15.05
N GLU A 73 8.43 -5.02 -14.63
CA GLU A 73 8.54 -4.52 -13.26
C GLU A 73 7.38 -3.58 -12.94
N SER A 74 6.68 -3.86 -11.84
CA SER A 74 5.75 -2.93 -11.21
C SER A 74 6.45 -2.22 -10.05
N HIS A 75 6.11 -0.95 -9.82
CA HIS A 75 6.49 -0.24 -8.61
C HIS A 75 5.26 -0.10 -7.69
N ILE A 76 5.36 -0.64 -6.49
CA ILE A 76 4.27 -0.69 -5.52
C ILE A 76 4.76 -0.08 -4.21
N ALA A 77 4.15 1.02 -3.77
CA ALA A 77 4.51 1.70 -2.53
C ALA A 77 3.39 1.54 -1.49
N PHE A 78 3.72 0.90 -0.38
CA PHE A 78 2.83 0.75 0.78
C PHE A 78 3.10 1.84 1.81
N THR A 79 2.04 2.47 2.31
CA THR A 79 2.16 3.47 3.36
C THR A 79 2.50 2.83 4.70
N ALA A 80 3.54 3.31 5.34
CA ALA A 80 3.94 2.91 6.69
C ALA A 80 3.40 3.90 7.74
N PRO A 81 2.95 3.43 8.91
CA PRO A 81 2.45 4.30 9.98
C PRO A 81 3.54 5.23 10.53
N ASP A 82 4.78 4.76 10.56
CA ASP A 82 5.94 5.52 11.03
C ASP A 82 7.26 5.02 10.42
N ARG A 83 8.39 5.66 10.78
CA ARG A 83 9.71 5.26 10.31
C ARG A 83 10.21 3.93 10.90
N ALA A 84 9.68 3.51 12.05
CA ALA A 84 10.05 2.22 12.64
C ALA A 84 9.45 1.08 11.80
N ALA A 85 8.21 1.22 11.35
CA ALA A 85 7.56 0.26 10.45
C ALA A 85 8.29 0.15 9.10
N VAL A 86 8.78 1.26 8.52
CA VAL A 86 9.62 1.20 7.30
C VAL A 86 10.88 0.37 7.51
N ARG A 87 11.54 0.54 8.67
CA ARG A 87 12.73 -0.28 9.00
C ARG A 87 12.37 -1.74 9.23
N ALA A 88 11.28 -2.03 9.93
CA ALA A 88 10.81 -3.39 10.19
C ALA A 88 10.44 -4.12 8.89
N PHE A 89 9.70 -3.45 8.00
CA PHE A 89 9.44 -3.93 6.64
C PHE A 89 10.72 -4.33 5.90
N PHE A 90 11.75 -3.47 5.91
CA PHE A 90 13.00 -3.73 5.22
C PHE A 90 13.74 -4.96 5.80
N VAL A 91 13.78 -5.06 7.13
CA VAL A 91 14.39 -6.22 7.80
C VAL A 91 13.62 -7.50 7.47
N ALA A 92 12.29 -7.47 7.59
CA ALA A 92 11.45 -8.63 7.27
C ALA A 92 11.63 -9.09 5.81
N ALA A 93 11.74 -8.15 4.86
CA ALA A 93 11.97 -8.47 3.45
C ALA A 93 13.34 -9.14 3.24
N VAL A 94 14.40 -8.60 3.83
CA VAL A 94 15.76 -9.16 3.73
C VAL A 94 15.84 -10.54 4.38
N ASP A 95 15.21 -10.72 5.55
CA ASP A 95 15.15 -12.00 6.26
C ASP A 95 14.34 -13.05 5.46
N ALA A 96 13.35 -12.61 4.67
CA ALA A 96 12.62 -13.44 3.71
C ALA A 96 13.41 -13.74 2.42
N GLY A 97 14.64 -13.21 2.26
CA GLY A 97 15.52 -13.45 1.12
C GLY A 97 15.35 -12.47 -0.04
N ALA A 98 14.66 -11.36 0.15
CA ALA A 98 14.49 -10.34 -0.87
C ALA A 98 15.79 -9.59 -1.19
N GLU A 99 15.97 -9.21 -2.44
CA GLU A 99 17.03 -8.29 -2.85
C GLU A 99 16.73 -6.88 -2.30
N ALA A 100 17.70 -6.32 -1.55
CA ALA A 100 17.63 -4.96 -1.08
C ALA A 100 18.00 -3.98 -2.20
N LEU A 101 17.05 -3.17 -2.66
CA LEU A 101 17.32 -2.12 -3.65
C LEU A 101 17.90 -0.88 -2.98
N HIS A 102 17.20 -0.40 -1.94
CA HIS A 102 17.61 0.75 -1.16
C HIS A 102 17.24 0.60 0.31
N PRO A 103 18.22 0.67 1.23
CA PRO A 103 17.95 0.65 2.66
C PRO A 103 17.15 1.88 3.13
N PRO A 104 16.50 1.80 4.31
CA PRO A 104 15.70 2.90 4.83
C PRO A 104 16.48 4.21 4.97
N ARG A 105 16.03 5.25 4.28
CA ARG A 105 16.60 6.59 4.37
C ARG A 105 15.59 7.69 4.06
N VAL A 106 15.95 8.93 4.32
CA VAL A 106 15.23 10.10 3.79
C VAL A 106 15.59 10.26 2.30
N TRP A 107 14.59 10.55 1.50
CA TRP A 107 14.67 10.80 0.06
C TRP A 107 14.29 12.26 -0.24
N PRO A 108 15.20 13.21 0.00
CA PRO A 108 14.89 14.62 -0.16
C PRO A 108 14.60 14.99 -1.63
N GLU A 109 15.06 14.18 -2.58
CA GLU A 109 14.77 14.29 -4.00
C GLU A 109 13.29 14.12 -4.36
N TYR A 110 12.52 13.41 -3.51
CA TYR A 110 11.06 13.30 -3.64
C TYR A 110 10.34 14.33 -2.78
N HIS A 111 10.71 14.38 -1.49
CA HIS A 111 10.16 15.33 -0.53
C HIS A 111 11.07 15.37 0.73
N PRO A 112 11.28 16.54 1.39
CA PRO A 112 12.18 16.66 2.54
C PRO A 112 11.90 15.71 3.72
N ALA A 113 10.65 15.26 3.86
CA ALA A 113 10.25 14.33 4.93
C ALA A 113 10.01 12.89 4.43
N TYR A 114 10.18 12.62 3.14
CA TYR A 114 9.95 11.31 2.55
C TYR A 114 10.95 10.31 3.11
N TYR A 115 10.48 9.31 3.85
CA TYR A 115 11.31 8.25 4.41
C TYR A 115 10.85 6.91 3.86
N GLY A 116 11.68 6.24 3.11
CA GLY A 116 11.32 5.00 2.42
C GLY A 116 12.45 4.00 2.33
N ALA A 117 12.07 2.75 2.08
CA ALA A 117 12.94 1.62 1.80
C ALA A 117 12.39 0.81 0.64
N PHE A 118 13.27 0.22 -0.18
CA PHE A 118 12.90 -0.46 -1.42
C PHE A 118 13.54 -1.84 -1.47
N VAL A 119 12.76 -2.84 -1.87
CA VAL A 119 13.17 -4.23 -2.02
C VAL A 119 12.57 -4.84 -3.29
N ARG A 120 13.06 -6.00 -3.73
CA ARG A 120 12.38 -6.79 -4.76
C ARG A 120 11.52 -7.86 -4.14
N ASP A 121 10.30 -8.02 -4.66
CA ASP A 121 9.48 -9.18 -4.33
C ASP A 121 9.98 -10.45 -5.09
N PRO A 122 9.43 -11.65 -4.83
CA PRO A 122 9.84 -12.88 -5.50
C PRO A 122 9.67 -12.87 -7.02
N ASP A 123 8.77 -12.07 -7.55
CA ASP A 123 8.57 -11.90 -9.00
C ASP A 123 9.41 -10.76 -9.61
N GLY A 124 10.21 -10.04 -8.81
CA GLY A 124 11.14 -9.00 -9.25
C GLY A 124 10.54 -7.59 -9.28
N ASN A 125 9.35 -7.38 -8.74
CA ASN A 125 8.75 -6.04 -8.66
C ASN A 125 9.49 -5.17 -7.62
N ASN A 126 9.50 -3.86 -7.85
CA ASN A 126 10.02 -2.88 -6.89
C ASN A 126 8.94 -2.57 -5.85
N VAL A 127 9.16 -3.06 -4.63
CA VAL A 127 8.24 -2.87 -3.52
C VAL A 127 8.83 -1.90 -2.51
N GLU A 128 8.04 -0.90 -2.15
CA GLU A 128 8.46 0.17 -1.25
C GLU A 128 7.57 0.20 -0.01
N ALA A 129 8.19 0.42 1.16
CA ALA A 129 7.48 0.95 2.32
C ALA A 129 7.85 2.41 2.51
N VAL A 130 6.86 3.29 2.62
CA VAL A 130 7.08 4.73 2.69
C VAL A 130 6.28 5.41 3.79
N ARG A 131 6.96 6.32 4.49
CA ARG A 131 6.35 7.35 5.33
C ARG A 131 6.48 8.69 4.60
N PRO A 132 5.46 9.15 3.86
CA PRO A 132 5.60 10.28 2.93
C PRO A 132 5.77 11.63 3.62
N ALA A 133 5.20 11.82 4.84
CA ALA A 133 5.32 13.06 5.59
C ALA A 133 5.11 12.86 7.10
N PRO A 134 5.57 13.78 7.98
CA PRO A 134 5.15 13.81 9.38
C PRO A 134 3.62 13.99 9.46
N GLU A 135 3.01 13.46 10.54
CA GLU A 135 1.59 13.71 10.80
C GLU A 135 1.29 15.22 10.77
N GLY A 136 0.26 15.60 10.01
CA GLY A 136 -0.16 17.01 9.85
C GLY A 136 0.51 17.77 8.69
N ALA A 137 1.52 17.23 8.01
CA ALA A 137 2.16 17.93 6.89
C ALA A 137 1.21 18.14 5.69
N TRP A 138 0.32 17.19 5.39
CA TRP A 138 -0.71 17.34 4.38
C TRP A 138 -1.73 18.42 4.75
N ALA A 139 -2.18 18.44 6.00
CA ALA A 139 -3.09 19.48 6.48
C ALA A 139 -2.43 20.88 6.49
N ALA A 140 -1.12 20.96 6.63
CA ALA A 140 -0.37 22.20 6.48
C ALA A 140 -0.24 22.62 5.02
N HIS A 141 0.00 21.66 4.12
CA HIS A 141 0.09 21.91 2.67
C HIS A 141 -1.26 22.39 2.10
N GLU A 142 -2.36 21.75 2.48
CA GLU A 142 -3.71 22.19 2.07
C GLU A 142 -4.07 23.59 2.59
N ARG A 143 -3.60 23.95 3.79
CA ARG A 143 -3.80 25.31 4.32
C ARG A 143 -2.99 26.37 3.60
N LEU A 144 -1.78 26.00 3.13
CA LEU A 144 -0.89 26.92 2.41
C LEU A 144 -1.19 26.99 0.91
N HIS A 145 -1.76 25.91 0.36
CA HIS A 145 -2.14 25.78 -1.04
C HIS A 145 -3.57 25.24 -1.15
N PRO A 146 -4.59 26.05 -0.76
CA PRO A 146 -5.97 25.61 -0.93
C PRO A 146 -6.20 25.32 -2.43
N PRO A 147 -6.89 24.22 -2.77
CA PRO A 147 -7.18 23.91 -4.16
C PRO A 147 -7.88 25.11 -4.81
N SER A 148 -7.28 25.62 -5.88
CA SER A 148 -7.84 26.75 -6.64
C SER A 148 -9.18 26.32 -7.26
N GLY A 149 -10.27 26.78 -6.68
CA GLY A 149 -11.65 26.47 -7.07
C GLY A 149 -12.21 25.30 -6.25
N ALA A 150 -13.07 25.65 -5.29
CA ALA A 150 -13.85 24.71 -4.52
C ALA A 150 -14.74 23.87 -5.45
N ARG A 151 -14.19 22.82 -6.04
CA ARG A 151 -15.00 21.72 -6.51
C ARG A 151 -15.49 21.00 -5.25
N ARG A 152 -16.76 21.23 -4.92
CA ARG A 152 -17.48 20.42 -3.95
C ARG A 152 -17.26 18.96 -4.36
N HIS A 153 -16.57 18.18 -3.52
CA HIS A 153 -16.50 16.74 -3.67
C HIS A 153 -17.92 16.26 -3.86
N ARG A 154 -18.22 15.69 -5.02
CA ARG A 154 -19.49 15.02 -5.25
C ARG A 154 -19.52 13.86 -4.25
N ARG A 155 -20.44 13.90 -3.32
CA ARG A 155 -20.78 12.74 -2.53
C ARG A 155 -21.07 11.61 -3.52
N CYS A 156 -20.49 10.43 -3.28
CA CYS A 156 -20.97 9.22 -3.92
C CYS A 156 -22.33 8.92 -3.29
N ASP A 157 -23.38 9.54 -3.83
CA ASP A 157 -24.74 9.21 -3.42
C ASP A 157 -25.04 7.81 -3.97
N ALA A 158 -25.08 6.82 -3.08
CA ALA A 158 -25.69 5.55 -3.35
C ALA A 158 -27.18 5.81 -3.65
N GLY A 159 -27.52 5.77 -4.94
CA GLY A 159 -28.90 5.91 -5.41
C GLY A 159 -29.76 4.79 -4.84
N GLY A 160 -30.55 5.10 -3.82
CA GLY A 160 -31.70 4.30 -3.45
C GLY A 160 -32.76 4.46 -4.52
N SER A 161 -33.04 3.41 -5.25
CA SER A 161 -34.23 3.31 -6.09
C SER A 161 -35.34 2.63 -5.30
N SER A 162 -36.44 3.31 -5.32
CA SER A 162 -37.78 2.84 -4.90
C SER A 162 -38.22 1.64 -5.72
#